data_c30cee130ff7a55b7aa63645ede6ab5f
#
_entry.id   c30cee130ff7a55b7aa63645ede6ab5f
#
_cell.length_a   1.000
_cell.length_b   1.000
_cell.length_c   1.000
_cell.angle_alpha   90.00
_cell.angle_beta   90.00
_cell.angle_gamma   90.00
#
_symmetry.space_group_name_H-M   'P 1'
#
loop_
_entity.id
_entity.type
_entity.pdbx_description
1 polymer ?
#
loop_
_entity_poly.entity_id
_entity_poly.type
_entity_poly.pdbx_seq_one_letter_code
_entity_poly.pdbx_strand_id
1 'polypeptide(L)'
;MRNPKILGLNTNFEPLHFPNFQENVFSSIISLLDYDAIIIDSSRIINEYVFPERQQCYRNKISVSNPESSQIMEDFSKVKEQLTELLKHGRNVFVLVGYNPDCYLSNEGSFFASLDNFVEFDMYSFLPISLKVTHLQGRELSFCGNQLFSSFFDTNKDNLEYNAYFESQKENIPLARIRGMNKIVSFYRQYEQGFLVFLPAMSTDRMKIGDQRWKYIAEQYLKSIYSLNNDLCLSQESNELPSWTEHFHILNELEAIQLKHQSEVEMQKLQEKIEAEQKAIDTITNYKRLLTETGAPLENIVKQVLSELGFELCPTEEKRSDVIAKYADIDIVAEIKGVGKSAAEKHAAQLEKWASQFLIDHGHQPRALLIVNGYNTLPLDQRIEEVFPDQMLKYSTSREQALITTTQLLCLFIEIQEHPECKEERIQELLSTIGRYNRYTDYSEFITQ
;
A
#
# COMPACT_ATOMS: atom_id res chain seq x y z
N MET A 1 -38.69 2.39 20.31
CA MET A 1 -37.29 2.04 20.11
C MET A 1 -36.63 1.93 21.48
N ARG A 2 -35.99 0.82 21.78
CA ARG A 2 -35.20 0.66 23.01
C ARG A 2 -33.99 1.60 22.92
N ASN A 3 -33.77 2.42 23.93
CA ASN A 3 -32.60 3.27 23.98
C ASN A 3 -31.41 2.38 24.47
N PRO A 4 -30.49 1.92 23.61
CA PRO A 4 -29.49 0.95 24.02
C PRO A 4 -28.55 1.54 25.06
N LYS A 5 -28.11 0.71 25.98
CA LYS A 5 -27.06 1.07 26.95
C LYS A 5 -25.67 0.80 26.31
N ILE A 6 -24.91 1.85 26.06
CA ILE A 6 -23.63 1.76 25.38
C ILE A 6 -22.49 2.15 26.31
N LEU A 7 -21.41 1.36 26.29
CA LEU A 7 -20.15 1.67 26.99
C LEU A 7 -19.12 2.17 25.99
N GLY A 8 -18.53 3.33 26.28
CA GLY A 8 -17.33 3.82 25.62
C GLY A 8 -16.08 3.42 26.40
N LEU A 9 -15.08 2.85 25.74
CA LEU A 9 -13.76 2.62 26.30
C LEU A 9 -12.79 3.61 25.66
N ASN A 10 -12.25 4.51 26.47
CA ASN A 10 -11.28 5.57 26.07
C ASN A 10 -11.81 6.59 25.04
N THR A 11 -13.10 6.73 24.86
CA THR A 11 -13.72 7.52 23.79
C THR A 11 -13.68 9.03 24.02
N ASN A 12 -13.53 9.48 25.28
CA ASN A 12 -13.64 10.88 25.74
C ASN A 12 -15.00 11.55 25.41
N PHE A 13 -16.08 10.78 25.33
CA PHE A 13 -17.42 11.33 25.14
C PHE A 13 -18.14 11.66 26.46
N GLU A 14 -17.53 11.36 27.63
CA GLU A 14 -18.06 11.69 28.96
C GLU A 14 -18.59 13.14 29.05
N PRO A 15 -17.87 14.19 28.53
CA PRO A 15 -18.32 15.57 28.61
C PRO A 15 -19.64 15.86 27.86
N LEU A 16 -20.15 14.93 27.07
CA LEU A 16 -21.45 15.07 26.37
C LEU A 16 -22.63 14.78 27.28
N HIS A 17 -22.45 14.04 28.39
CA HIS A 17 -23.51 13.56 29.26
C HIS A 17 -24.67 12.90 28.49
N PHE A 18 -24.33 12.05 27.50
CA PHE A 18 -25.31 11.45 26.60
C PHE A 18 -26.14 10.40 27.33
N PRO A 19 -27.49 10.36 27.14
CA PRO A 19 -28.35 9.41 27.82
C PRO A 19 -27.99 7.96 27.51
N ASN A 20 -27.94 7.10 28.54
CA ASN A 20 -27.58 5.67 28.45
C ASN A 20 -26.14 5.41 27.89
N PHE A 21 -25.29 6.42 27.85
CA PHE A 21 -23.87 6.29 27.57
C PHE A 21 -23.08 6.33 28.87
N GLN A 22 -22.19 5.38 29.04
CA GLN A 22 -21.23 5.36 30.14
C GLN A 22 -19.82 5.26 29.54
N GLU A 23 -18.89 5.99 30.11
CA GLU A 23 -17.48 5.91 29.69
C GLU A 23 -16.63 5.28 30.77
N ASN A 24 -15.61 4.53 30.34
CA ASN A 24 -14.61 3.96 31.21
C ASN A 24 -13.26 3.83 30.48
N VAL A 25 -12.24 3.45 31.21
CA VAL A 25 -10.92 3.12 30.65
C VAL A 25 -10.90 1.65 30.22
N PHE A 26 -10.03 1.32 29.26
CA PHE A 26 -9.90 -0.03 28.73
C PHE A 26 -9.48 -1.06 29.80
N SER A 27 -8.58 -0.67 30.70
CA SER A 27 -8.08 -1.48 31.82
C SER A 27 -9.08 -1.67 32.96
N SER A 28 -10.31 -1.15 32.83
CA SER A 28 -11.29 -1.22 33.90
C SER A 28 -11.76 -2.64 34.19
N ILE A 29 -12.18 -2.87 35.45
CA ILE A 29 -12.75 -4.14 35.90
C ILE A 29 -14.26 -4.28 35.64
N ILE A 30 -14.84 -3.35 34.89
CA ILE A 30 -16.28 -3.34 34.59
C ILE A 30 -16.63 -4.51 33.66
N SER A 31 -17.75 -5.16 33.91
CA SER A 31 -18.32 -6.15 32.99
C SER A 31 -18.82 -5.48 31.71
N LEU A 32 -18.27 -5.85 30.56
CA LEU A 32 -18.75 -5.40 29.25
C LEU A 32 -20.13 -6.02 28.92
N LEU A 33 -20.44 -7.16 29.54
CA LEU A 33 -21.66 -7.91 29.28
C LEU A 33 -22.95 -7.22 29.77
N ASP A 34 -22.83 -6.14 30.54
CA ASP A 34 -23.98 -5.34 31.02
C ASP A 34 -24.48 -4.29 30.00
N TYR A 35 -23.84 -4.22 28.81
CA TYR A 35 -24.11 -3.22 27.79
C TYR A 35 -24.62 -3.84 26.50
N ASP A 36 -25.46 -3.11 25.77
CA ASP A 36 -26.03 -3.54 24.50
C ASP A 36 -25.04 -3.36 23.32
N ALA A 37 -24.08 -2.42 23.45
CA ALA A 37 -22.98 -2.26 22.53
C ALA A 37 -21.74 -1.63 23.21
N ILE A 38 -20.58 -1.84 22.60
CA ILE A 38 -19.30 -1.28 23.08
C ILE A 38 -18.70 -0.41 21.99
N ILE A 39 -18.19 0.76 22.36
CA ILE A 39 -17.39 1.64 21.50
C ILE A 39 -15.97 1.69 22.08
N ILE A 40 -14.94 1.38 21.28
CA ILE A 40 -13.54 1.36 21.73
C ILE A 40 -12.73 2.34 20.88
N ASP A 41 -12.12 3.35 21.49
CA ASP A 41 -11.10 4.16 20.82
C ASP A 41 -9.73 3.51 20.98
N SER A 42 -9.22 2.94 19.90
CA SER A 42 -7.95 2.21 19.91
C SER A 42 -6.73 3.09 20.15
N SER A 43 -6.81 4.40 19.86
CA SER A 43 -5.65 5.32 19.89
C SER A 43 -5.11 5.62 21.29
N ARG A 44 -5.86 5.30 22.33
CA ARG A 44 -5.55 5.71 23.71
C ARG A 44 -5.23 4.57 24.64
N ILE A 45 -5.37 3.34 24.19
CA ILE A 45 -5.20 2.15 25.03
C ILE A 45 -3.79 2.14 25.66
N ILE A 46 -2.74 2.37 24.87
CA ILE A 46 -1.36 2.33 25.38
C ILE A 46 -1.07 3.37 26.46
N ASN A 47 -1.77 4.53 26.40
CA ASN A 47 -1.55 5.64 27.33
C ASN A 47 -2.03 5.33 28.77
N GLU A 48 -2.81 4.27 28.98
CA GLU A 48 -3.20 3.82 30.32
C GLU A 48 -2.05 3.11 31.04
N TYR A 49 -1.13 2.52 30.28
CA TYR A 49 -0.03 1.71 30.81
C TYR A 49 1.31 2.43 30.79
N VAL A 50 1.48 3.38 29.87
CA VAL A 50 2.75 4.09 29.68
C VAL A 50 2.53 5.60 29.70
N PHE A 51 3.07 6.27 30.72
CA PHE A 51 3.06 7.72 30.78
C PHE A 51 4.02 8.30 29.72
N PRO A 52 3.61 9.34 28.96
CA PRO A 52 4.46 9.93 27.91
C PRO A 52 5.85 10.34 28.38
N GLU A 53 5.97 10.78 29.64
CA GLU A 53 7.22 11.22 30.26
C GLU A 53 8.20 10.06 30.60
N ARG A 54 7.71 8.83 30.61
CA ARG A 54 8.48 7.62 30.91
C ARG A 54 8.56 6.67 29.71
N GLN A 55 8.13 7.13 28.55
CA GLN A 55 8.08 6.33 27.34
C GLN A 55 9.49 5.94 26.88
N GLN A 56 9.76 4.65 26.86
CA GLN A 56 10.98 4.08 26.30
C GLN A 56 10.68 3.55 24.91
N CYS A 57 11.68 3.54 24.04
CA CYS A 57 11.57 3.01 22.69
C CYS A 57 12.60 1.92 22.43
N TYR A 58 12.16 0.82 21.85
CA TYR A 58 12.99 -0.24 21.33
C TYR A 58 12.67 -0.44 19.84
N ARG A 59 13.68 -0.44 18.97
CA ARG A 59 13.51 -0.55 17.51
C ARG A 59 12.45 0.40 16.93
N ASN A 60 12.46 1.64 17.38
CA ASN A 60 11.52 2.72 16.98
C ASN A 60 10.03 2.47 17.32
N LYS A 61 9.71 1.51 18.19
CA LYS A 61 8.37 1.32 18.75
C LYS A 61 8.41 1.51 20.26
N ILE A 62 7.27 1.80 20.88
CA ILE A 62 7.14 1.90 22.33
C ILE A 62 7.53 0.55 22.95
N SER A 63 8.36 0.58 23.99
CA SER A 63 8.66 -0.59 24.80
C SER A 63 8.12 -0.42 26.20
N VAL A 64 7.47 -1.45 26.69
CA VAL A 64 6.81 -1.49 27.99
C VAL A 64 7.57 -2.48 28.88
N SER A 65 7.96 -2.03 30.07
CA SER A 65 8.62 -2.88 31.07
C SER A 65 7.61 -3.63 31.95
N ASN A 66 8.08 -4.58 32.73
CA ASN A 66 7.29 -5.16 33.83
C ASN A 66 7.14 -4.14 34.97
N PRO A 67 5.98 -4.10 35.70
CA PRO A 67 4.82 -5.02 35.62
C PRO A 67 3.76 -4.65 34.53
N GLU A 68 3.89 -3.51 33.86
CA GLU A 68 2.89 -3.00 32.92
C GLU A 68 2.66 -3.96 31.74
N SER A 69 3.71 -4.66 31.29
CA SER A 69 3.61 -5.68 30.24
C SER A 69 2.67 -6.82 30.62
N SER A 70 2.76 -7.31 31.85
CA SER A 70 1.90 -8.38 32.35
C SER A 70 0.45 -7.90 32.45
N GLN A 71 0.25 -6.66 32.90
CA GLN A 71 -1.08 -6.06 33.01
C GLN A 71 -1.74 -5.91 31.63
N ILE A 72 -0.99 -5.43 30.61
CA ILE A 72 -1.49 -5.34 29.23
C ILE A 72 -1.98 -6.70 28.73
N MET A 73 -1.16 -7.75 28.88
CA MET A 73 -1.53 -9.09 28.41
C MET A 73 -2.80 -9.61 29.09
N GLU A 74 -2.92 -9.39 30.41
CA GLU A 74 -4.08 -9.82 31.17
C GLU A 74 -5.36 -9.05 30.75
N ASP A 75 -5.30 -7.73 30.66
CA ASP A 75 -6.43 -6.89 30.30
C ASP A 75 -6.89 -7.15 28.86
N PHE A 76 -5.96 -7.30 27.91
CA PHE A 76 -6.27 -7.64 26.53
C PHE A 76 -6.95 -9.01 26.41
N SER A 77 -6.51 -10.01 27.18
CA SER A 77 -7.14 -11.32 27.22
C SER A 77 -8.58 -11.24 27.78
N LYS A 78 -8.76 -10.54 28.91
CA LYS A 78 -10.09 -10.35 29.53
C LYS A 78 -11.07 -9.62 28.61
N VAL A 79 -10.63 -8.52 27.98
CA VAL A 79 -11.46 -7.77 27.04
C VAL A 79 -11.82 -8.64 25.84
N LYS A 80 -10.86 -9.39 25.28
CA LYS A 80 -11.11 -10.31 24.17
C LYS A 80 -12.17 -11.36 24.49
N GLU A 81 -12.11 -11.97 25.67
CA GLU A 81 -13.10 -12.95 26.11
C GLU A 81 -14.49 -12.34 26.21
N GLN A 82 -14.61 -11.17 26.84
CA GLN A 82 -15.91 -10.49 26.99
C GLN A 82 -16.47 -9.99 25.66
N LEU A 83 -15.63 -9.44 24.75
CA LEU A 83 -16.07 -9.03 23.42
C LEU A 83 -16.53 -10.23 22.59
N THR A 84 -15.83 -11.36 22.70
CA THR A 84 -16.23 -12.61 22.02
C THR A 84 -17.61 -13.06 22.50
N GLU A 85 -17.87 -13.00 23.79
CA GLU A 85 -19.16 -13.39 24.36
C GLU A 85 -20.28 -12.42 23.97
N LEU A 86 -20.00 -11.11 23.97
CA LEU A 86 -20.95 -10.08 23.48
C LEU A 86 -21.38 -10.35 22.05
N LEU A 87 -20.42 -10.59 21.17
CA LEU A 87 -20.68 -10.83 19.74
C LEU A 87 -21.47 -12.13 19.52
N LYS A 88 -21.23 -13.18 20.29
CA LYS A 88 -22.03 -14.42 20.25
C LYS A 88 -23.51 -14.18 20.61
N HIS A 89 -23.78 -13.20 21.47
CA HIS A 89 -25.14 -12.83 21.87
C HIS A 89 -25.77 -11.73 21.01
N GLY A 90 -25.25 -11.50 19.80
CA GLY A 90 -25.83 -10.55 18.86
C GLY A 90 -25.60 -9.08 19.20
N ARG A 91 -24.69 -8.76 20.14
CA ARG A 91 -24.35 -7.38 20.48
C ARG A 91 -23.22 -6.86 19.59
N ASN A 92 -23.19 -5.56 19.37
CA ASN A 92 -22.26 -4.95 18.41
C ASN A 92 -21.07 -4.30 19.11
N VAL A 93 -19.93 -4.34 18.43
CA VAL A 93 -18.67 -3.71 18.88
C VAL A 93 -18.19 -2.75 17.81
N PHE A 94 -18.04 -1.47 18.18
CA PHE A 94 -17.55 -0.40 17.32
C PHE A 94 -16.12 -0.05 17.72
N VAL A 95 -15.17 -0.18 16.79
CA VAL A 95 -13.76 0.20 17.00
C VAL A 95 -13.50 1.49 16.22
N LEU A 96 -13.20 2.57 16.96
CA LEU A 96 -12.76 3.83 16.39
C LEU A 96 -11.26 3.70 16.06
N VAL A 97 -10.94 3.75 14.76
CA VAL A 97 -9.60 3.46 14.26
C VAL A 97 -8.71 4.68 14.42
N GLY A 98 -8.04 4.78 15.57
CA GLY A 98 -7.02 5.78 15.84
C GLY A 98 -5.60 5.25 15.55
N TYR A 99 -4.58 6.08 15.85
CA TYR A 99 -3.19 5.67 15.77
C TYR A 99 -2.86 4.74 16.95
N ASN A 100 -2.71 3.45 16.67
CA ASN A 100 -2.46 2.41 17.67
C ASN A 100 -1.40 1.43 17.16
N PRO A 101 -0.12 1.86 17.05
CA PRO A 101 0.97 1.03 16.56
C PRO A 101 1.32 -0.08 17.56
N ASP A 102 1.79 -1.20 17.05
CA ASP A 102 2.32 -2.28 17.88
C ASP A 102 3.43 -1.78 18.80
N CYS A 103 3.54 -2.38 19.96
CA CYS A 103 4.57 -2.10 20.96
C CYS A 103 5.42 -3.34 21.25
N TYR A 104 6.46 -3.16 22.04
CA TYR A 104 7.26 -4.26 22.57
C TYR A 104 6.96 -4.45 24.06
N LEU A 105 6.60 -5.67 24.46
CA LEU A 105 6.41 -6.05 25.84
C LEU A 105 7.62 -6.82 26.38
N SER A 106 7.99 -6.57 27.65
CA SER A 106 9.03 -7.34 28.33
C SER A 106 8.52 -8.74 28.69
N ASN A 107 9.33 -9.76 28.40
CA ASN A 107 8.97 -11.17 28.58
C ASN A 107 9.42 -11.77 29.93
N GLU A 108 10.06 -11.02 30.83
CA GLU A 108 10.58 -11.56 32.11
C GLU A 108 10.38 -10.66 33.32
N GLY A 109 10.15 -11.33 34.48
CA GLY A 109 10.10 -10.73 35.78
C GLY A 109 11.46 -10.29 36.35
N SER A 110 12.41 -9.90 35.52
CA SER A 110 13.74 -9.43 35.93
C SER A 110 13.80 -7.92 35.99
N PHE A 111 14.25 -7.38 37.10
CA PHE A 111 14.52 -5.95 37.33
C PHE A 111 15.57 -5.34 36.36
N PHE A 112 16.29 -6.19 35.63
CA PHE A 112 17.26 -5.80 34.59
C PHE A 112 16.88 -6.52 33.30
N ALA A 113 15.96 -5.92 32.52
CA ALA A 113 15.68 -6.39 31.18
C ALA A 113 16.93 -6.20 30.30
N SER A 114 17.60 -7.29 29.93
CA SER A 114 18.53 -7.27 28.82
C SER A 114 17.75 -6.93 27.56
N LEU A 115 18.34 -6.19 26.62
CA LEU A 115 17.71 -5.73 25.36
C LEU A 115 17.14 -6.87 24.48
N ASP A 116 17.42 -8.13 24.83
CA ASP A 116 17.02 -9.33 24.08
C ASP A 116 15.66 -9.93 24.50
N ASN A 117 14.98 -9.38 25.53
CA ASN A 117 13.79 -9.97 26.14
C ASN A 117 12.48 -9.23 25.77
N PHE A 118 12.46 -8.41 24.73
CA PHE A 118 11.26 -7.75 24.25
C PHE A 118 10.60 -8.53 23.11
N VAL A 119 9.29 -8.79 23.25
CA VAL A 119 8.46 -9.43 22.24
C VAL A 119 7.51 -8.38 21.63
N GLU A 120 7.39 -8.37 20.31
CA GLU A 120 6.44 -7.50 19.61
C GLU A 120 5.01 -7.91 19.95
N PHE A 121 4.17 -6.95 20.32
CA PHE A 121 2.80 -7.14 20.75
C PHE A 121 1.84 -6.39 19.84
N ASP A 122 0.86 -7.12 19.28
CA ASP A 122 -0.21 -6.60 18.46
C ASP A 122 -1.22 -5.85 19.33
N MET A 123 -1.31 -4.54 19.14
CA MET A 123 -2.22 -3.66 19.87
C MET A 123 -3.70 -3.81 19.47
N TYR A 124 -4.03 -4.70 18.55
CA TYR A 124 -5.40 -5.13 18.24
C TYR A 124 -5.72 -6.54 18.69
N SER A 125 -4.81 -7.20 19.44
CA SER A 125 -5.00 -8.59 19.93
C SER A 125 -6.13 -8.77 20.96
N PHE A 126 -6.70 -7.65 21.47
CA PHE A 126 -7.92 -7.66 22.27
C PHE A 126 -9.18 -8.00 21.43
N LEU A 127 -9.09 -8.04 20.13
CA LEU A 127 -10.19 -8.42 19.24
C LEU A 127 -10.22 -9.94 19.01
N PRO A 128 -11.39 -10.54 18.77
CA PRO A 128 -11.50 -11.97 18.46
C PRO A 128 -11.06 -12.33 17.03
N ILE A 129 -10.53 -11.37 16.28
CA ILE A 129 -10.04 -11.53 14.92
C ILE A 129 -8.59 -11.04 14.82
N SER A 130 -7.83 -11.58 13.85
CA SER A 130 -6.50 -11.07 13.54
C SER A 130 -6.59 -10.04 12.43
N LEU A 131 -5.86 -8.94 12.57
CA LEU A 131 -5.82 -7.83 11.62
C LEU A 131 -4.40 -7.58 11.15
N LYS A 132 -4.26 -7.19 9.89
CA LYS A 132 -3.03 -6.60 9.37
C LYS A 132 -3.29 -5.12 9.12
N VAL A 133 -2.66 -4.30 9.93
CA VAL A 133 -2.89 -2.86 10.00
C VAL A 133 -1.64 -2.12 9.56
N THR A 134 -1.80 -1.10 8.72
CA THR A 134 -0.73 -0.17 8.37
C THR A 134 -1.17 1.25 8.74
N HIS A 135 -0.39 1.91 9.59
CA HIS A 135 -0.71 3.27 10.04
C HIS A 135 -0.41 4.30 8.96
N LEU A 136 -1.43 5.06 8.61
CA LEU A 136 -1.37 6.15 7.64
C LEU A 136 -2.51 7.12 7.93
N GLN A 137 -2.22 8.39 8.18
CA GLN A 137 -3.22 9.39 8.50
C GLN A 137 -3.69 10.17 7.26
N GLY A 138 -5.00 10.43 7.17
CA GLY A 138 -5.58 11.25 6.13
C GLY A 138 -7.09 11.47 6.34
N ARG A 139 -7.71 12.25 5.42
CA ARG A 139 -9.12 12.64 5.50
C ARG A 139 -9.92 12.32 4.24
N GLU A 140 -9.23 12.15 3.12
CA GLU A 140 -9.88 11.88 1.84
C GLU A 140 -10.28 10.41 1.77
N LEU A 141 -11.51 10.11 2.17
CA LEU A 141 -12.08 8.77 2.11
C LEU A 141 -13.31 8.74 1.20
N SER A 142 -13.58 7.58 0.61
CA SER A 142 -14.75 7.31 -0.21
C SER A 142 -15.56 6.17 0.41
N PHE A 143 -16.83 6.43 0.69
CA PHE A 143 -17.75 5.40 1.13
C PHE A 143 -18.02 4.40 0.00
N CYS A 144 -17.99 3.11 0.31
CA CYS A 144 -18.23 2.01 -0.64
C CYS A 144 -19.04 0.85 -0.02
N GLY A 145 -19.58 1.08 1.19
CA GLY A 145 -20.37 0.09 1.93
C GLY A 145 -21.83 -0.02 1.47
N ASN A 146 -22.59 -0.86 2.15
CA ASN A 146 -24.02 -0.96 1.89
C ASN A 146 -24.81 0.23 2.49
N GLN A 147 -26.05 0.38 2.05
CA GLN A 147 -26.91 1.53 2.39
C GLN A 147 -27.16 1.69 3.89
N LEU A 148 -27.09 0.62 4.67
CA LEU A 148 -27.30 0.63 6.13
C LEU A 148 -26.30 1.52 6.87
N PHE A 149 -25.06 1.64 6.33
CA PHE A 149 -24.01 2.48 6.91
C PHE A 149 -23.96 3.89 6.31
N SER A 150 -24.69 4.18 5.22
CA SER A 150 -24.58 5.45 4.49
C SER A 150 -24.87 6.66 5.37
N SER A 151 -25.89 6.59 6.22
CA SER A 151 -26.29 7.69 7.12
C SER A 151 -25.16 8.11 8.07
N PHE A 152 -24.37 7.15 8.60
CA PHE A 152 -23.20 7.46 9.43
C PHE A 152 -22.16 8.26 8.66
N PHE A 153 -21.80 7.79 7.44
CA PHE A 153 -20.78 8.45 6.62
C PHE A 153 -21.23 9.81 6.11
N ASP A 154 -22.49 9.94 5.67
CA ASP A 154 -23.04 11.21 5.18
C ASP A 154 -23.12 12.28 6.28
N THR A 155 -23.52 11.89 7.50
CA THR A 155 -23.63 12.80 8.63
C THR A 155 -22.26 13.31 9.08
N ASN A 156 -21.22 12.47 9.03
CA ASN A 156 -19.92 12.78 9.61
C ASN A 156 -18.83 13.10 8.56
N LYS A 157 -19.12 13.10 7.27
CA LYS A 157 -18.16 13.16 6.14
C LYS A 157 -17.05 14.22 6.28
N ASP A 158 -17.39 15.41 6.81
CA ASP A 158 -16.48 16.54 6.92
C ASP A 158 -15.58 16.47 8.18
N ASN A 159 -15.89 15.53 9.08
CA ASN A 159 -15.24 15.40 10.38
C ASN A 159 -14.61 14.01 10.60
N LEU A 160 -14.51 13.19 9.55
CA LEU A 160 -13.85 11.89 9.64
C LEU A 160 -12.37 11.99 9.27
N GLU A 161 -11.55 11.19 9.95
CA GLU A 161 -10.18 10.94 9.58
C GLU A 161 -9.85 9.45 9.71
N TYR A 162 -8.99 8.95 8.83
CA TYR A 162 -8.43 7.61 8.98
C TYR A 162 -6.99 7.72 9.50
N ASN A 163 -6.62 6.79 10.39
CA ASN A 163 -5.29 6.70 10.98
C ASN A 163 -4.60 5.37 10.65
N ALA A 164 -5.30 4.52 9.90
CA ALA A 164 -4.79 3.26 9.42
C ALA A 164 -5.55 2.79 8.18
N TYR A 165 -4.94 1.89 7.41
CA TYR A 165 -5.64 1.06 6.44
C TYR A 165 -5.37 -0.42 6.72
N PHE A 166 -6.29 -1.27 6.27
CA PHE A 166 -6.32 -2.70 6.52
C PHE A 166 -6.05 -3.48 5.24
N GLU A 167 -5.33 -4.60 5.35
CA GLU A 167 -5.27 -5.57 4.26
C GLU A 167 -6.64 -6.21 4.03
N SER A 168 -6.95 -6.47 2.75
CA SER A 168 -8.21 -7.12 2.38
C SER A 168 -8.24 -8.55 2.90
N GLN A 169 -9.29 -8.90 3.63
CA GLN A 169 -9.62 -10.26 4.06
C GLN A 169 -11.03 -10.58 3.58
N LYS A 170 -11.29 -11.84 3.23
CA LYS A 170 -12.55 -12.26 2.61
C LYS A 170 -13.78 -11.95 3.46
N GLU A 171 -13.64 -12.06 4.77
CA GLU A 171 -14.74 -11.85 5.73
C GLU A 171 -14.96 -10.37 6.09
N ASN A 172 -14.03 -9.49 5.73
CA ASN A 172 -14.12 -8.07 6.02
C ASN A 172 -14.84 -7.36 4.87
N ILE A 173 -16.04 -6.84 5.13
CA ILE A 173 -16.84 -6.12 4.14
C ILE A 173 -16.47 -4.63 4.20
N PRO A 174 -15.84 -4.07 3.17
CA PRO A 174 -15.39 -2.68 3.18
C PRO A 174 -16.55 -1.69 3.30
N LEU A 175 -16.36 -0.65 4.13
CA LEU A 175 -17.26 0.48 4.27
C LEU A 175 -16.71 1.75 3.65
N ALA A 176 -15.39 1.98 3.80
CA ALA A 176 -14.74 3.12 3.18
C ALA A 176 -13.30 2.78 2.76
N ARG A 177 -12.85 3.45 1.70
CA ARG A 177 -11.50 3.34 1.15
C ARG A 177 -10.86 4.72 1.08
N ILE A 178 -9.53 4.77 1.00
CA ILE A 178 -8.82 6.00 0.64
C ILE A 178 -9.28 6.43 -0.76
N ARG A 179 -9.63 7.70 -0.91
CA ARG A 179 -10.13 8.25 -2.17
C ARG A 179 -9.16 7.98 -3.32
N GLY A 180 -9.67 7.36 -4.38
CA GLY A 180 -8.86 6.98 -5.56
C GLY A 180 -7.90 5.80 -5.35
N MET A 181 -7.97 5.08 -4.22
CA MET A 181 -7.11 3.93 -3.93
C MET A 181 -7.91 2.73 -3.44
N ASN A 182 -7.39 1.52 -3.69
CA ASN A 182 -7.99 0.28 -3.20
C ASN A 182 -7.49 -0.10 -1.79
N LYS A 183 -7.38 0.91 -0.88
CA LYS A 183 -6.96 0.70 0.51
C LYS A 183 -8.14 0.89 1.46
N ILE A 184 -8.49 -0.13 2.22
CA ILE A 184 -9.66 -0.16 3.11
C ILE A 184 -9.29 0.59 4.39
N VAL A 185 -10.07 1.61 4.77
CA VAL A 185 -9.89 2.39 6.01
C VAL A 185 -11.03 2.19 7.01
N SER A 186 -12.11 1.56 6.57
CA SER A 186 -13.27 1.21 7.39
C SER A 186 -13.93 -0.03 6.81
N PHE A 187 -14.33 -0.95 7.66
CA PHE A 187 -15.01 -2.18 7.28
C PHE A 187 -15.88 -2.67 8.43
N TYR A 188 -16.78 -3.61 8.15
CA TYR A 188 -17.44 -4.39 9.17
C TYR A 188 -17.28 -5.88 8.89
N ARG A 189 -17.44 -6.68 9.94
CA ARG A 189 -17.44 -8.13 9.89
C ARG A 189 -18.51 -8.67 10.80
N GLN A 190 -19.34 -9.55 10.29
CA GLN A 190 -20.19 -10.36 11.15
C GLN A 190 -19.34 -11.37 11.89
N TYR A 191 -19.46 -11.41 13.20
CA TYR A 191 -18.80 -12.38 14.07
C TYR A 191 -19.87 -13.04 14.91
N GLU A 192 -20.10 -14.33 14.68
CA GLU A 192 -21.25 -15.06 15.23
C GLU A 192 -22.55 -14.31 14.94
N GLN A 193 -23.32 -13.93 15.97
CA GLN A 193 -24.58 -13.21 15.84
C GLN A 193 -24.41 -11.68 15.86
N GLY A 194 -23.25 -11.16 16.25
CA GLY A 194 -22.97 -9.73 16.36
C GLY A 194 -22.13 -9.16 15.23
N PHE A 195 -22.00 -7.82 15.22
CA PHE A 195 -21.15 -7.12 14.26
C PHE A 195 -19.95 -6.48 14.95
N LEU A 196 -18.78 -6.69 14.37
CA LEU A 196 -17.57 -5.95 14.67
C LEU A 196 -17.37 -4.90 13.58
N VAL A 197 -17.46 -3.62 13.94
CA VAL A 197 -17.49 -2.49 13.00
C VAL A 197 -16.32 -1.57 13.26
N PHE A 198 -15.48 -1.36 12.26
CA PHE A 198 -14.34 -0.45 12.30
C PHE A 198 -14.69 0.86 11.63
N LEU A 199 -14.76 1.94 12.40
CA LEU A 199 -15.14 3.26 11.94
C LEU A 199 -13.93 4.20 11.91
N PRO A 200 -13.86 5.13 10.94
CA PRO A 200 -12.86 6.20 10.97
C PRO A 200 -13.04 7.03 12.24
N ALA A 201 -11.94 7.53 12.79
CA ALA A 201 -11.98 8.39 13.96
C ALA A 201 -12.60 9.76 13.65
N MET A 202 -13.13 10.40 14.68
CA MET A 202 -13.53 11.80 14.60
C MET A 202 -12.27 12.69 14.59
N SER A 203 -12.14 13.54 13.57
CA SER A 203 -11.02 14.48 13.51
C SER A 203 -11.13 15.53 14.62
N THR A 204 -10.07 15.64 15.41
CA THR A 204 -9.98 16.60 16.52
C THR A 204 -9.11 17.82 16.20
N ASP A 205 -8.68 17.98 14.93
CA ASP A 205 -7.82 19.08 14.52
C ASP A 205 -8.40 20.45 14.87
N ARG A 206 -7.59 21.24 15.55
CA ARG A 206 -7.94 22.61 15.99
C ARG A 206 -9.13 22.70 16.97
N MET A 207 -9.49 21.59 17.60
CA MET A 207 -10.54 21.56 18.62
C MET A 207 -9.94 21.09 19.95
N LYS A 208 -10.41 21.68 21.05
CA LYS A 208 -10.13 21.15 22.39
C LYS A 208 -11.32 20.29 22.84
N ILE A 209 -11.03 19.16 23.45
CA ILE A 209 -12.07 18.29 24.05
C ILE A 209 -12.88 19.14 25.04
N GLY A 210 -14.22 19.11 24.91
CA GLY A 210 -15.14 19.88 25.73
C GLY A 210 -15.51 21.26 25.19
N ASP A 211 -14.83 21.79 24.16
CA ASP A 211 -15.24 23.03 23.48
C ASP A 211 -16.62 22.86 22.82
N GLN A 212 -17.34 23.98 22.62
CA GLN A 212 -18.67 23.97 22.04
C GLN A 212 -18.73 23.33 20.65
N ARG A 213 -17.73 23.57 19.81
CA ARG A 213 -17.61 22.97 18.49
C ARG A 213 -17.35 21.47 18.58
N TRP A 214 -16.44 21.05 19.47
CA TRP A 214 -16.16 19.65 19.73
C TRP A 214 -17.41 18.93 20.21
N LYS A 215 -18.14 19.51 21.20
CA LYS A 215 -19.39 18.92 21.72
C LYS A 215 -20.41 18.69 20.63
N TYR A 216 -20.62 19.66 19.75
CA TYR A 216 -21.56 19.53 18.63
C TYR A 216 -21.21 18.36 17.70
N ILE A 217 -19.94 18.28 17.25
CA ILE A 217 -19.48 17.24 16.34
C ILE A 217 -19.49 15.87 17.02
N ALA A 218 -19.00 15.77 18.24
CA ALA A 218 -18.96 14.53 19.01
C ALA A 218 -20.36 14.00 19.33
N GLU A 219 -21.32 14.88 19.60
CA GLU A 219 -22.71 14.51 19.80
C GLU A 219 -23.35 13.95 18.51
N GLN A 220 -23.08 14.57 17.36
CA GLN A 220 -23.56 14.05 16.06
C GLN A 220 -22.94 12.69 15.75
N TYR A 221 -21.63 12.56 15.99
CA TYR A 221 -20.90 11.32 15.79
C TYR A 221 -21.44 10.18 16.66
N LEU A 222 -21.65 10.45 17.97
CA LEU A 222 -22.20 9.47 18.90
C LEU A 222 -23.66 9.10 18.55
N LYS A 223 -24.51 10.09 18.22
CA LYS A 223 -25.89 9.85 17.75
C LYS A 223 -25.93 8.95 16.51
N SER A 224 -25.01 9.16 15.57
CA SER A 224 -24.97 8.32 14.36
C SER A 224 -24.55 6.88 14.66
N ILE A 225 -23.69 6.64 15.68
CA ILE A 225 -23.37 5.27 16.15
C ILE A 225 -24.58 4.64 16.84
N TYR A 226 -25.34 5.39 17.66
CA TYR A 226 -26.57 4.89 18.27
C TYR A 226 -27.60 4.47 17.22
N SER A 227 -27.81 5.31 16.18
CA SER A 227 -28.69 4.98 15.06
C SER A 227 -28.21 3.72 14.34
N LEU A 228 -26.93 3.67 14.00
CA LEU A 228 -26.32 2.53 13.31
C LEU A 228 -26.47 1.24 14.12
N ASN A 229 -26.26 1.29 15.45
CA ASN A 229 -26.46 0.12 16.31
C ASN A 229 -27.90 -0.37 16.27
N ASN A 230 -28.87 0.52 16.33
CA ASN A 230 -30.28 0.14 16.23
C ASN A 230 -30.61 -0.48 14.86
N ASP A 231 -30.09 0.08 13.77
CA ASP A 231 -30.31 -0.43 12.42
C ASP A 231 -29.67 -1.83 12.24
N LEU A 232 -28.48 -2.05 12.84
CA LEU A 232 -27.82 -3.35 12.86
C LEU A 232 -28.64 -4.38 13.65
N CYS A 233 -29.13 -4.04 14.85
CA CYS A 233 -29.98 -4.91 15.64
C CYS A 233 -31.28 -5.28 14.91
N LEU A 234 -31.92 -4.31 14.25
CA LEU A 234 -33.14 -4.58 13.45
C LEU A 234 -32.82 -5.49 12.24
N SER A 235 -31.64 -5.35 11.64
CA SER A 235 -31.23 -6.23 10.54
C SER A 235 -31.00 -7.68 11.00
N GLN A 236 -30.57 -7.87 12.23
CA GLN A 236 -30.42 -9.18 12.86
C GLN A 236 -31.76 -9.82 13.18
N GLU A 237 -32.71 -9.05 13.78
CA GLU A 237 -34.02 -9.55 14.14
C GLU A 237 -34.88 -9.92 12.91
N SER A 238 -34.62 -9.30 11.75
CA SER A 238 -35.40 -9.51 10.52
C SER A 238 -34.93 -10.66 9.64
N ASN A 239 -33.79 -11.28 9.92
CA ASN A 239 -33.11 -12.18 8.96
C ASN A 239 -33.05 -13.67 9.33
N GLU A 240 -33.49 -14.11 10.49
CA GLU A 240 -33.53 -15.54 10.77
C GLU A 240 -34.92 -16.15 10.59
N LEU A 241 -35.24 -16.43 9.34
CA LEU A 241 -36.26 -17.44 9.07
C LEU A 241 -35.77 -18.78 9.61
N PRO A 242 -36.62 -19.57 10.26
CA PRO A 242 -36.24 -20.90 10.70
C PRO A 242 -35.63 -21.70 9.57
N SER A 243 -34.53 -22.45 9.82
CA SER A 243 -33.75 -23.16 8.80
C SER A 243 -34.57 -24.10 7.92
N TRP A 244 -35.70 -24.58 8.41
CA TRP A 244 -36.62 -25.38 7.61
C TRP A 244 -37.24 -24.61 6.43
N THR A 245 -37.34 -23.26 6.49
CA THR A 245 -37.90 -22.43 5.42
C THR A 245 -37.00 -22.39 4.17
N GLU A 246 -35.70 -22.65 4.29
CA GLU A 246 -34.76 -22.73 3.17
C GLU A 246 -35.13 -23.83 2.17
N HIS A 247 -35.91 -24.83 2.60
CA HIS A 247 -36.38 -25.92 1.75
C HIS A 247 -37.72 -25.63 1.07
N PHE A 248 -38.33 -24.48 1.35
CA PHE A 248 -39.61 -24.08 0.80
C PHE A 248 -39.50 -22.79 0.03
N HIS A 249 -39.55 -22.88 -1.29
CA HIS A 249 -39.45 -21.72 -2.16
C HIS A 249 -40.83 -21.16 -2.51
N ILE A 250 -40.97 -19.85 -2.50
CA ILE A 250 -42.20 -19.13 -2.79
C ILE A 250 -42.02 -18.22 -4.01
N LEU A 251 -43.08 -18.01 -4.76
CA LEU A 251 -43.10 -17.17 -5.96
C LEU A 251 -41.98 -17.58 -6.94
N ASN A 252 -41.16 -16.60 -7.37
CA ASN A 252 -40.04 -16.80 -8.30
C ASN A 252 -38.67 -16.88 -7.57
N GLU A 253 -38.65 -17.29 -6.30
CA GLU A 253 -37.45 -17.29 -5.46
C GLU A 253 -36.29 -18.13 -6.07
N LEU A 254 -36.61 -19.33 -6.56
CA LEU A 254 -35.60 -20.17 -7.23
C LEU A 254 -34.99 -19.50 -8.47
N GLU A 255 -35.82 -18.83 -9.26
CA GLU A 255 -35.37 -18.09 -10.43
C GLU A 255 -34.49 -16.89 -10.03
N ALA A 256 -34.86 -16.17 -8.97
CA ALA A 256 -34.08 -15.07 -8.42
C ALA A 256 -32.74 -15.55 -7.87
N ILE A 257 -32.68 -16.70 -7.18
CA ILE A 257 -31.46 -17.32 -6.69
C ILE A 257 -30.55 -17.71 -7.86
N GLN A 258 -31.11 -18.29 -8.92
CA GLN A 258 -30.33 -18.68 -10.11
C GLN A 258 -29.78 -17.46 -10.84
N LEU A 259 -30.57 -16.39 -11.00
CA LEU A 259 -30.12 -15.14 -11.61
C LEU A 259 -29.02 -14.48 -10.77
N LYS A 260 -29.16 -14.46 -9.44
CA LYS A 260 -28.13 -13.96 -8.54
C LYS A 260 -26.82 -14.73 -8.72
N HIS A 261 -26.88 -16.08 -8.72
CA HIS A 261 -25.70 -16.92 -8.89
C HIS A 261 -25.03 -16.69 -10.26
N GLN A 262 -25.82 -16.54 -11.34
CA GLN A 262 -25.27 -16.21 -12.66
C GLN A 262 -24.55 -14.85 -12.64
N SER A 263 -25.14 -13.83 -12.00
CA SER A 263 -24.54 -12.51 -11.88
C SER A 263 -23.24 -12.54 -11.04
N GLU A 264 -23.18 -13.34 -9.99
CA GLU A 264 -21.98 -13.54 -9.18
C GLU A 264 -20.84 -14.20 -9.98
N VAL A 265 -21.16 -15.21 -10.79
CA VAL A 265 -20.19 -15.86 -11.69
C VAL A 265 -19.68 -14.89 -12.76
N GLU A 266 -20.56 -14.06 -13.32
CA GLU A 266 -20.17 -13.05 -14.31
C GLU A 266 -19.29 -11.95 -13.68
N MET A 267 -19.64 -11.51 -12.49
CA MET A 267 -18.83 -10.56 -11.72
C MET A 267 -17.42 -11.11 -11.44
N GLN A 268 -17.30 -12.38 -11.08
CA GLN A 268 -15.99 -13.00 -10.84
C GLN A 268 -15.15 -13.04 -12.12
N LYS A 269 -15.74 -13.40 -13.27
CA LYS A 269 -15.04 -13.39 -14.56
C LYS A 269 -14.56 -12.00 -14.97
N LEU A 270 -15.39 -10.97 -14.73
CA LEU A 270 -15.02 -9.58 -14.98
C LEU A 270 -13.88 -9.14 -14.08
N GLN A 271 -13.89 -9.54 -12.81
CA GLN A 271 -12.82 -9.23 -11.86
C GLN A 271 -11.49 -9.85 -12.32
N GLU A 272 -11.48 -11.13 -12.69
CA GLU A 272 -10.29 -11.81 -13.23
C GLU A 272 -9.76 -11.13 -14.50
N LYS A 273 -10.67 -10.66 -15.38
CA LYS A 273 -10.29 -9.93 -16.58
C LYS A 273 -9.64 -8.59 -16.25
N ILE A 274 -10.22 -7.83 -15.32
CA ILE A 274 -9.66 -6.54 -14.87
C ILE A 274 -8.25 -6.75 -14.28
N GLU A 275 -8.05 -7.78 -13.47
CA GLU A 275 -6.75 -8.10 -12.88
C GLU A 275 -5.71 -8.44 -13.95
N ALA A 276 -6.10 -9.20 -14.98
CA ALA A 276 -5.23 -9.54 -16.09
C ALA A 276 -4.85 -8.30 -16.92
N GLU A 277 -5.82 -7.44 -17.23
CA GLU A 277 -5.59 -6.19 -17.96
C GLU A 277 -4.72 -5.21 -17.15
N GLN A 278 -4.94 -5.11 -15.83
CA GLN A 278 -4.10 -4.28 -14.95
C GLN A 278 -2.66 -4.78 -14.94
N LYS A 279 -2.45 -6.09 -14.84
CA LYS A 279 -1.10 -6.68 -14.91
C LYS A 279 -0.39 -6.39 -16.24
N ALA A 280 -1.13 -6.42 -17.34
CA ALA A 280 -0.58 -6.05 -18.66
C ALA A 280 -0.17 -4.57 -18.70
N ILE A 281 -1.02 -3.68 -18.17
CA ILE A 281 -0.72 -2.24 -18.06
C ILE A 281 0.53 -2.02 -17.19
N ASP A 282 0.63 -2.68 -16.04
CA ASP A 282 1.76 -2.54 -15.13
C ASP A 282 3.07 -2.99 -15.79
N THR A 283 3.02 -4.08 -16.56
CA THR A 283 4.16 -4.58 -17.33
C THR A 283 4.63 -3.56 -18.35
N ILE A 284 3.73 -3.01 -19.15
CA ILE A 284 4.05 -1.99 -20.17
C ILE A 284 4.55 -0.71 -19.51
N THR A 285 3.90 -0.26 -18.44
CA THR A 285 4.27 0.96 -17.72
C THR A 285 5.65 0.87 -17.10
N ASN A 286 6.12 -0.34 -16.75
CA ASN A 286 7.47 -0.54 -16.20
C ASN A 286 8.58 -0.04 -17.13
N TYR A 287 8.40 -0.10 -18.47
CA TYR A 287 9.39 0.40 -19.41
C TYR A 287 9.57 1.93 -19.35
N LYS A 288 8.59 2.69 -18.83
CA LYS A 288 8.72 4.13 -18.61
C LYS A 288 9.85 4.49 -17.62
N ARG A 289 10.33 3.53 -16.85
CA ARG A 289 11.51 3.69 -16.00
C ARG A 289 12.78 4.03 -16.77
N LEU A 290 12.89 3.63 -18.04
CA LEU A 290 13.97 4.10 -18.94
C LEU A 290 14.02 5.62 -19.04
N LEU A 291 12.91 6.31 -18.85
CA LEU A 291 12.77 7.75 -18.96
C LEU A 291 13.03 8.51 -17.66
N THR A 292 12.88 7.85 -16.51
CA THR A 292 12.83 8.52 -15.20
C THR A 292 13.92 8.08 -14.22
N GLU A 293 14.39 6.83 -14.34
CA GLU A 293 15.26 6.23 -13.32
C GLU A 293 16.74 6.59 -13.49
N THR A 294 17.50 6.33 -12.41
CA THR A 294 18.96 6.48 -12.32
C THR A 294 19.56 5.33 -11.54
N GLY A 295 20.90 5.11 -11.62
CA GLY A 295 21.60 4.08 -10.85
C GLY A 295 21.04 2.68 -11.05
N ALA A 296 21.01 1.85 -10.01
CA ALA A 296 20.62 0.45 -10.09
C ALA A 296 19.20 0.20 -10.66
N PRO A 297 18.14 0.99 -10.38
CA PRO A 297 16.86 0.84 -11.04
C PRO A 297 16.92 1.04 -12.56
N LEU A 298 17.71 2.02 -13.04
CA LEU A 298 17.93 2.23 -14.47
C LEU A 298 18.70 1.07 -15.10
N GLU A 299 19.77 0.60 -14.44
CA GLU A 299 20.55 -0.54 -14.91
C GLU A 299 19.68 -1.79 -15.06
N ASN A 300 18.80 -2.06 -14.11
CA ASN A 300 17.91 -3.21 -14.14
C ASN A 300 16.94 -3.16 -15.32
N ILE A 301 16.30 -2.01 -15.57
CA ILE A 301 15.35 -1.91 -16.69
C ILE A 301 16.07 -1.93 -18.04
N VAL A 302 17.26 -1.36 -18.16
CA VAL A 302 18.08 -1.47 -19.38
C VAL A 302 18.48 -2.92 -19.62
N LYS A 303 18.94 -3.66 -18.61
CA LYS A 303 19.25 -5.09 -18.70
C LYS A 303 18.06 -5.90 -19.18
N GLN A 304 16.88 -5.63 -18.61
CA GLN A 304 15.65 -6.29 -19.03
C GLN A 304 15.38 -6.03 -20.52
N VAL A 305 15.41 -4.78 -20.97
CA VAL A 305 15.14 -4.40 -22.37
C VAL A 305 16.18 -5.01 -23.32
N LEU A 306 17.45 -4.99 -22.97
CA LEU A 306 18.49 -5.64 -23.77
C LEU A 306 18.25 -7.16 -23.89
N SER A 307 17.88 -7.83 -22.80
CA SER A 307 17.55 -9.26 -22.81
C SER A 307 16.34 -9.56 -23.73
N GLU A 308 15.31 -8.75 -23.67
CA GLU A 308 14.12 -8.88 -24.55
C GLU A 308 14.42 -8.57 -26.02
N LEU A 309 15.38 -7.68 -26.27
CA LEU A 309 15.94 -7.46 -27.61
C LEU A 309 16.82 -8.61 -28.09
N GLY A 310 17.11 -9.62 -27.25
CA GLY A 310 17.85 -10.82 -27.60
C GLY A 310 19.34 -10.77 -27.29
N PHE A 311 19.78 -9.81 -26.48
CA PHE A 311 21.13 -9.80 -25.96
C PHE A 311 21.26 -10.84 -24.83
N GLU A 312 22.26 -11.69 -24.92
CA GLU A 312 22.61 -12.64 -23.86
C GLU A 312 23.45 -11.93 -22.80
N LEU A 313 22.87 -11.68 -21.64
CA LEU A 313 23.54 -11.01 -20.54
C LEU A 313 24.53 -11.94 -19.85
N CYS A 314 25.78 -11.51 -19.70
CA CYS A 314 26.81 -12.22 -18.99
C CYS A 314 26.89 -11.76 -17.51
N PRO A 315 27.29 -12.65 -16.57
CA PRO A 315 27.52 -12.24 -15.19
C PRO A 315 28.61 -11.16 -15.11
N THR A 316 28.33 -10.07 -14.40
CA THR A 316 29.29 -9.01 -14.12
C THR A 316 29.79 -9.11 -12.68
N GLU A 317 31.10 -8.92 -12.44
CA GLU A 317 31.64 -8.80 -11.08
C GLU A 317 31.26 -7.43 -10.49
N GLU A 318 31.08 -7.37 -9.17
CA GLU A 318 30.87 -6.10 -8.46
C GLU A 318 32.00 -5.10 -8.78
N LYS A 319 31.61 -3.84 -9.07
CA LYS A 319 32.50 -2.70 -9.40
C LYS A 319 33.21 -2.80 -10.77
N ARG A 320 32.69 -3.58 -11.69
CA ARG A 320 33.07 -3.57 -13.11
C ARG A 320 31.99 -2.84 -13.98
N SER A 321 31.98 -3.11 -15.31
CA SER A 321 30.98 -2.54 -16.22
C SER A 321 29.54 -2.83 -15.77
N ASP A 322 28.63 -1.92 -16.08
CA ASP A 322 27.21 -2.08 -15.72
C ASP A 322 26.57 -3.25 -16.48
N VAL A 323 27.00 -3.51 -17.73
CA VAL A 323 26.53 -4.64 -18.56
C VAL A 323 27.70 -5.21 -19.37
N ILE A 324 27.80 -6.54 -19.36
CA ILE A 324 28.48 -7.35 -20.36
C ILE A 324 27.42 -8.22 -21.01
N ALA A 325 27.36 -8.20 -22.34
CA ALA A 325 26.38 -8.95 -23.09
C ALA A 325 26.95 -9.48 -24.41
N LYS A 326 26.25 -10.43 -25.02
CA LYS A 326 26.57 -10.94 -26.34
C LYS A 326 25.33 -10.85 -27.24
N TYR A 327 25.54 -10.45 -28.49
CA TYR A 327 24.52 -10.53 -29.53
C TYR A 327 25.13 -11.22 -30.76
N ALA A 328 24.63 -12.39 -31.12
CA ALA A 328 25.27 -13.27 -32.11
C ALA A 328 26.76 -13.51 -31.74
N ASP A 329 27.69 -13.11 -32.60
CA ASP A 329 29.13 -13.25 -32.38
C ASP A 329 29.82 -11.97 -31.84
N ILE A 330 29.02 -10.94 -31.46
CA ILE A 330 29.52 -9.65 -31.02
C ILE A 330 29.43 -9.56 -29.50
N ASP A 331 30.61 -9.42 -28.84
CA ASP A 331 30.64 -9.10 -27.41
C ASP A 331 30.45 -7.60 -27.18
N ILE A 332 29.64 -7.24 -26.20
CA ILE A 332 29.28 -5.88 -25.89
C ILE A 332 29.63 -5.57 -24.42
N VAL A 333 30.24 -4.41 -24.22
CA VAL A 333 30.44 -3.80 -22.91
C VAL A 333 29.63 -2.50 -22.89
N ALA A 334 28.70 -2.37 -21.95
CA ALA A 334 27.89 -1.16 -21.86
C ALA A 334 28.04 -0.49 -20.49
N GLU A 335 28.01 0.82 -20.51
CA GLU A 335 27.94 1.70 -19.33
C GLU A 335 26.62 2.45 -19.36
N ILE A 336 25.92 2.49 -18.21
CA ILE A 336 24.58 3.06 -18.08
C ILE A 336 24.63 4.25 -17.12
N LYS A 337 24.14 5.41 -17.56
CA LYS A 337 24.14 6.62 -16.71
C LYS A 337 22.80 7.34 -16.76
N GLY A 338 22.24 7.62 -15.58
CA GLY A 338 21.15 8.56 -15.40
C GLY A 338 21.67 9.89 -14.89
N VAL A 339 21.46 10.98 -15.66
CA VAL A 339 21.98 12.31 -15.34
C VAL A 339 20.90 13.39 -15.49
N GLY A 340 20.91 14.38 -14.56
CA GLY A 340 19.95 15.50 -14.59
C GLY A 340 20.25 16.54 -15.68
N LYS A 341 21.37 16.41 -16.40
CA LYS A 341 21.80 17.26 -17.52
C LYS A 341 22.36 16.36 -18.64
N SER A 342 23.20 16.91 -19.52
CA SER A 342 23.92 16.15 -20.55
C SER A 342 24.94 15.18 -19.95
N ALA A 343 25.31 14.17 -20.72
CA ALA A 343 26.47 13.31 -20.43
C ALA A 343 27.77 14.12 -20.41
N ALA A 344 28.80 13.56 -19.79
CA ALA A 344 30.12 14.17 -19.74
C ALA A 344 31.17 13.18 -20.22
N GLU A 345 32.31 13.69 -20.73
CA GLU A 345 33.42 12.89 -21.24
C GLU A 345 33.91 11.80 -20.25
N LYS A 346 33.82 12.06 -18.95
CA LYS A 346 34.14 11.07 -17.91
C LYS A 346 33.34 9.76 -18.01
N HIS A 347 32.10 9.82 -18.55
CA HIS A 347 31.29 8.61 -18.73
C HIS A 347 31.80 7.77 -19.91
N ALA A 348 32.21 8.43 -21.00
CA ALA A 348 32.84 7.76 -22.12
C ALA A 348 34.23 7.19 -21.73
N ALA A 349 34.98 7.90 -20.88
CA ALA A 349 36.25 7.43 -20.35
C ALA A 349 36.06 6.23 -19.42
N GLN A 350 34.98 6.19 -18.65
CA GLN A 350 34.65 5.02 -17.82
C GLN A 350 34.31 3.80 -18.69
N LEU A 351 33.54 3.97 -19.74
CA LEU A 351 33.24 2.91 -20.70
C LEU A 351 34.55 2.37 -21.36
N GLU A 352 35.44 3.27 -21.77
CA GLU A 352 36.74 2.90 -22.35
C GLU A 352 37.60 2.05 -21.41
N LYS A 353 37.60 2.41 -20.12
CA LYS A 353 38.29 1.61 -19.09
C LYS A 353 37.79 0.17 -19.09
N TRP A 354 36.44 -0.01 -19.16
CA TRP A 354 35.86 -1.35 -19.13
C TRP A 354 36.03 -2.12 -20.44
N ALA A 355 35.98 -1.44 -21.59
CA ALA A 355 36.27 -2.06 -22.89
C ALA A 355 37.74 -2.51 -22.96
N SER A 356 38.67 -1.69 -22.46
CA SER A 356 40.09 -2.05 -22.39
C SER A 356 40.34 -3.22 -21.43
N GLN A 357 39.62 -3.27 -20.28
CA GLN A 357 39.72 -4.40 -19.36
C GLN A 357 39.21 -5.68 -20.01
N PHE A 358 38.07 -5.60 -20.71
CA PHE A 358 37.52 -6.74 -21.44
C PHE A 358 38.49 -7.27 -22.50
N LEU A 359 39.16 -6.38 -23.25
CA LEU A 359 40.20 -6.76 -24.22
C LEU A 359 41.34 -7.53 -23.55
N ILE A 360 41.78 -7.09 -22.37
CA ILE A 360 42.84 -7.77 -21.61
C ILE A 360 42.38 -9.17 -21.16
N ASP A 361 41.16 -9.27 -20.67
CA ASP A 361 40.64 -10.51 -20.10
C ASP A 361 40.26 -11.55 -21.20
N HIS A 362 39.83 -11.11 -22.38
CA HIS A 362 39.25 -11.97 -23.42
C HIS A 362 40.07 -11.99 -24.74
N GLY A 363 41.03 -11.08 -24.92
CA GLY A 363 41.95 -11.06 -26.05
C GLY A 363 41.39 -10.44 -27.36
N HIS A 364 40.17 -9.86 -27.32
CA HIS A 364 39.55 -9.17 -28.44
C HIS A 364 38.76 -7.95 -27.96
N GLN A 365 38.56 -6.97 -28.87
CA GLN A 365 37.86 -5.73 -28.57
C GLN A 365 36.35 -5.95 -28.53
N PRO A 366 35.65 -5.60 -27.46
CA PRO A 366 34.22 -5.65 -27.42
C PRO A 366 33.62 -4.43 -28.14
N ARG A 367 32.34 -4.49 -28.50
CA ARG A 367 31.58 -3.34 -28.87
C ARG A 367 31.24 -2.48 -27.65
N ALA A 368 31.67 -1.23 -27.62
CA ALA A 368 31.47 -0.33 -26.50
C ALA A 368 30.20 0.49 -26.69
N LEU A 369 29.26 0.44 -25.74
CA LEU A 369 27.95 1.09 -25.81
C LEU A 369 27.71 1.95 -24.56
N LEU A 370 27.52 3.26 -24.73
CA LEU A 370 27.11 4.17 -23.64
C LEU A 370 25.62 4.47 -23.74
N ILE A 371 24.88 4.10 -22.72
CA ILE A 371 23.42 4.28 -22.62
C ILE A 371 23.14 5.36 -21.57
N VAL A 372 22.51 6.46 -21.97
CA VAL A 372 22.32 7.61 -21.08
C VAL A 372 20.87 8.05 -20.99
N ASN A 373 20.32 8.10 -19.77
CA ASN A 373 19.11 8.82 -19.45
C ASN A 373 19.47 10.27 -19.11
N GLY A 374 19.56 11.12 -20.13
CA GLY A 374 19.86 12.54 -19.97
C GLY A 374 18.63 13.36 -19.63
N TYR A 375 18.83 14.45 -18.87
CA TYR A 375 17.74 15.37 -18.45
C TYR A 375 16.57 14.64 -17.78
N ASN A 376 16.85 13.57 -17.05
CA ASN A 376 15.87 12.64 -16.50
C ASN A 376 14.88 13.25 -15.50
N THR A 377 15.16 14.45 -15.01
CA THR A 377 14.25 15.25 -14.14
C THR A 377 13.24 16.08 -14.89
N LEU A 378 13.38 16.17 -16.23
CA LEU A 378 12.47 16.93 -17.09
C LEU A 378 11.48 15.99 -17.81
N PRO A 379 10.23 16.43 -18.04
CA PRO A 379 9.33 15.80 -19.01
C PRO A 379 9.97 15.67 -20.40
N LEU A 380 9.56 14.67 -21.18
CA LEU A 380 10.17 14.39 -22.48
C LEU A 380 10.10 15.58 -23.46
N ASP A 381 8.98 16.29 -23.48
CA ASP A 381 8.72 17.47 -24.32
C ASP A 381 9.60 18.69 -23.95
N GLN A 382 10.21 18.67 -22.76
CA GLN A 382 11.12 19.72 -22.29
C GLN A 382 12.60 19.33 -22.45
N ARG A 383 12.91 18.12 -22.94
CA ARG A 383 14.30 17.65 -23.18
C ARG A 383 14.77 18.07 -24.56
N ILE A 384 14.98 19.36 -24.76
CA ILE A 384 15.37 19.95 -26.05
C ILE A 384 16.88 20.01 -26.26
N GLU A 385 17.65 19.87 -25.18
CA GLU A 385 19.12 19.95 -25.23
C GLU A 385 19.75 18.61 -25.58
N GLU A 386 20.87 18.65 -26.24
CA GLU A 386 21.64 17.47 -26.65
C GLU A 386 22.19 16.69 -25.43
N VAL A 387 21.86 15.40 -25.36
CA VAL A 387 22.35 14.51 -24.29
C VAL A 387 23.84 14.27 -24.39
N PHE A 388 24.40 14.21 -25.63
CA PHE A 388 25.82 13.98 -25.87
C PHE A 388 26.47 15.24 -26.46
N PRO A 389 27.16 16.08 -25.66
CA PRO A 389 27.81 17.31 -26.14
C PRO A 389 28.92 17.05 -27.15
N ASP A 390 29.15 17.99 -28.10
CA ASP A 390 30.18 17.85 -29.15
C ASP A 390 31.60 17.63 -28.61
N GLN A 391 31.91 18.17 -27.44
CA GLN A 391 33.22 17.93 -26.79
C GLN A 391 33.46 16.46 -26.53
N MET A 392 32.42 15.73 -26.07
CA MET A 392 32.48 14.32 -25.78
C MET A 392 32.56 13.46 -27.05
N LEU A 393 31.95 13.91 -28.16
CA LEU A 393 31.91 13.15 -29.42
C LEU A 393 33.29 12.86 -29.98
N LYS A 394 34.20 13.82 -29.94
CA LYS A 394 35.57 13.64 -30.41
C LYS A 394 36.27 12.46 -29.70
N TYR A 395 36.08 12.38 -28.38
CA TYR A 395 36.63 11.29 -27.58
C TYR A 395 35.97 9.97 -27.94
N SER A 396 34.64 9.90 -27.92
CA SER A 396 33.89 8.67 -28.15
C SER A 396 34.07 8.12 -29.56
N THR A 397 34.11 9.00 -30.58
CA THR A 397 34.34 8.60 -31.98
C THR A 397 35.75 8.03 -32.18
N SER A 398 36.78 8.63 -31.55
CA SER A 398 38.15 8.11 -31.62
C SER A 398 38.32 6.74 -30.93
N ARG A 399 37.38 6.35 -30.08
CA ARG A 399 37.33 5.06 -29.35
C ARG A 399 36.26 4.12 -29.93
N GLU A 400 35.70 4.46 -31.07
CA GLU A 400 34.65 3.67 -31.73
C GLU A 400 33.44 3.33 -30.84
N GLN A 401 33.09 4.18 -29.84
CA GLN A 401 31.98 3.97 -28.94
C GLN A 401 30.67 4.36 -29.60
N ALA A 402 29.62 3.57 -29.38
CA ALA A 402 28.24 3.93 -29.70
C ALA A 402 27.57 4.64 -28.51
N LEU A 403 26.86 5.73 -28.80
CA LEU A 403 26.17 6.56 -27.81
C LEU A 403 24.68 6.55 -28.12
N ILE A 404 23.88 6.03 -27.20
CA ILE A 404 22.42 5.96 -27.32
C ILE A 404 21.75 6.51 -26.06
N THR A 405 20.68 7.26 -26.22
CA THR A 405 19.83 7.67 -25.08
C THR A 405 18.86 6.56 -24.69
N THR A 406 18.41 6.55 -23.43
CA THR A 406 17.38 5.60 -23.00
C THR A 406 16.05 5.82 -23.70
N THR A 407 15.74 7.05 -24.12
CA THR A 407 14.57 7.35 -24.96
C THR A 407 14.67 6.66 -26.32
N GLN A 408 15.84 6.74 -26.97
CA GLN A 408 16.09 6.03 -28.24
C GLN A 408 16.06 4.51 -28.06
N LEU A 409 16.59 4.00 -26.95
CA LEU A 409 16.51 2.57 -26.62
C LEU A 409 15.05 2.11 -26.43
N LEU A 410 14.21 2.94 -25.82
CA LEU A 410 12.78 2.66 -25.68
C LEU A 410 12.08 2.66 -27.04
N CYS A 411 12.34 3.63 -27.91
CA CYS A 411 11.78 3.67 -29.26
C CYS A 411 12.23 2.45 -30.09
N LEU A 412 13.52 2.09 -30.02
CA LEU A 412 14.04 0.88 -30.66
C LEU A 412 13.32 -0.39 -30.17
N PHE A 413 13.10 -0.47 -28.87
CA PHE A 413 12.37 -1.58 -28.27
C PHE A 413 10.92 -1.63 -28.77
N ILE A 414 10.21 -0.50 -28.79
CA ILE A 414 8.83 -0.42 -29.27
C ILE A 414 8.74 -0.83 -30.76
N GLU A 415 9.60 -0.28 -31.64
CA GLU A 415 9.61 -0.64 -33.06
C GLU A 415 9.81 -2.14 -33.26
N ILE A 416 10.74 -2.75 -32.55
CA ILE A 416 10.99 -4.20 -32.65
C ILE A 416 9.85 -5.04 -32.08
N GLN A 417 9.15 -4.57 -31.05
CA GLN A 417 7.95 -5.27 -30.53
C GLN A 417 6.78 -5.20 -31.53
N GLU A 418 6.60 -4.08 -32.21
CA GLU A 418 5.54 -3.89 -33.21
C GLU A 418 5.90 -4.50 -34.56
N HIS A 419 7.19 -4.52 -34.92
CA HIS A 419 7.75 -4.96 -36.20
C HIS A 419 8.93 -5.91 -35.98
N PRO A 420 8.70 -7.16 -35.52
CA PRO A 420 9.77 -8.11 -35.21
C PRO A 420 10.69 -8.43 -36.39
N GLU A 421 10.23 -8.25 -37.62
CA GLU A 421 10.98 -8.45 -38.88
C GLU A 421 12.15 -7.47 -39.01
N CYS A 422 12.10 -6.29 -38.41
CA CYS A 422 13.17 -5.29 -38.49
C CYS A 422 14.27 -5.48 -37.44
N LYS A 423 14.11 -6.41 -36.50
CA LYS A 423 14.98 -6.58 -35.35
C LYS A 423 16.48 -6.67 -35.72
N GLU A 424 16.82 -7.58 -36.61
CA GLU A 424 18.22 -7.82 -36.97
C GLU A 424 18.86 -6.57 -37.58
N GLU A 425 18.16 -5.91 -38.50
CA GLU A 425 18.62 -4.67 -39.12
C GLU A 425 18.85 -3.57 -38.10
N ARG A 426 17.92 -3.36 -37.18
CA ARG A 426 17.99 -2.30 -36.17
C ARG A 426 19.08 -2.54 -35.12
N ILE A 427 19.27 -3.77 -34.69
CA ILE A 427 20.37 -4.11 -33.77
C ILE A 427 21.71 -3.96 -34.46
N GLN A 428 21.85 -4.42 -35.69
CA GLN A 428 23.10 -4.24 -36.47
C GLN A 428 23.42 -2.75 -36.71
N GLU A 429 22.42 -1.92 -37.00
CA GLU A 429 22.59 -0.47 -37.12
C GLU A 429 23.11 0.13 -35.79
N LEU A 430 22.52 -0.23 -34.64
CA LEU A 430 23.00 0.21 -33.34
C LEU A 430 24.44 -0.24 -33.10
N LEU A 431 24.73 -1.51 -33.31
CA LEU A 431 26.04 -2.09 -33.03
C LEU A 431 27.12 -1.62 -34.00
N SER A 432 26.81 -1.16 -35.20
CA SER A 432 27.74 -0.57 -36.16
C SER A 432 27.95 0.94 -35.98
N THR A 433 27.13 1.60 -35.18
CA THR A 433 27.17 3.05 -34.96
C THR A 433 28.44 3.48 -34.24
N ILE A 434 29.17 4.47 -34.76
CA ILE A 434 30.28 5.15 -34.10
C ILE A 434 29.86 6.60 -33.79
N GLY A 435 29.93 6.99 -32.49
CA GLY A 435 29.42 8.26 -32.03
C GLY A 435 27.92 8.19 -31.70
N ARG A 436 27.18 9.27 -31.95
CA ARG A 436 25.73 9.33 -31.66
C ARG A 436 24.95 8.36 -32.53
N TYR A 437 24.04 7.63 -31.92
CA TYR A 437 23.00 6.90 -32.62
C TYR A 437 21.97 7.90 -33.17
N ASN A 438 21.77 7.95 -34.47
CA ASN A 438 21.00 9.01 -35.13
C ASN A 438 19.55 8.62 -35.43
N ARG A 439 19.13 7.40 -35.16
CA ARG A 439 17.74 6.97 -35.28
C ARG A 439 16.95 7.39 -34.04
N TYR A 440 15.66 7.55 -34.15
CA TYR A 440 14.74 7.92 -33.07
C TYR A 440 15.08 9.27 -32.42
N THR A 441 15.50 10.23 -33.19
CA THR A 441 15.69 11.63 -32.74
C THR A 441 14.36 12.29 -32.40
N ASP A 442 13.29 11.89 -33.07
CA ASP A 442 11.91 12.21 -32.71
C ASP A 442 11.23 11.00 -32.09
N TYR A 443 10.94 11.09 -30.80
CA TYR A 443 10.28 10.02 -30.04
C TYR A 443 8.76 9.98 -30.26
N SER A 444 8.16 11.03 -30.82
CA SER A 444 6.70 11.18 -30.92
C SER A 444 6.03 10.16 -31.88
N GLU A 445 6.82 9.52 -32.73
CA GLU A 445 6.37 8.41 -33.59
C GLU A 445 6.06 7.14 -32.75
N PHE A 446 6.69 6.96 -31.59
CA PHE A 446 6.62 5.75 -30.75
C PHE A 446 6.01 5.99 -29.37
N ILE A 447 6.12 7.21 -28.85
CA ILE A 447 5.68 7.58 -27.48
C ILE A 447 4.65 8.71 -27.62
N THR A 448 3.37 8.36 -27.47
CA THR A 448 2.25 9.31 -27.53
C THR A 448 1.97 9.97 -26.19
N GLN A 449 1.46 11.21 -26.22
CA GLN A 449 0.99 11.95 -25.04
C GLN A 449 -0.43 11.53 -24.63
#